data_7dc8fdce822d4e8a2e38963ba30c4690
#
_entry.id   7dc8fdce822d4e8a2e38963ba30c4690
#
_cell.length_a   1.000
_cell.length_b   1.000
_cell.length_c   1.000
_cell.angle_alpha   90.00
_cell.angle_beta   90.00
_cell.angle_gamma   90.00
#
_symmetry.space_group_name_H-M   'P 1'
#
loop_
_entity.id
_entity.type
_entity.pdbx_description
1 polymer ?
#
loop_
_entity_poly.entity_id
_entity_poly.type
_entity_poly.pdbx_seq_one_letter_code
_entity_poly.pdbx_strand_id
1 'polypeptide(L)'
;RQLTEGVLEGDPAQVLLGVTGSGKTFTVANVIANVGKPTLILSHNKTLAAQLYQEMKGFFPENAVEYYVSYYDYYQPEAYLPTTDTYIEKDLAINDEIDKLRLGAVSALLSGRKDVIVVSSVSCIYGMGGPVAMQENIIKIHRGQRQK
;
A
#
# COMPACT_ATOMS: atom_id res chain seq x y z
N ARG A 1 -22.03 -7.19 9.24
CA ARG A 1 -22.86 -6.22 9.93
C ARG A 1 -22.22 -5.81 11.26
N GLN A 2 -22.03 -6.74 12.22
CA GLN A 2 -21.45 -6.43 13.54
C GLN A 2 -20.09 -5.70 13.47
N LEU A 3 -19.16 -6.13 12.60
CA LEU A 3 -17.86 -5.49 12.46
C LEU A 3 -17.97 -4.03 11.98
N THR A 4 -18.90 -3.75 11.07
CA THR A 4 -19.14 -2.39 10.59
C THR A 4 -19.71 -1.51 11.70
N GLU A 5 -20.68 -2.03 12.44
CA GLU A 5 -21.30 -1.35 13.58
C GLU A 5 -20.24 -1.01 14.64
N GLY A 6 -19.39 -1.97 15.03
CA GLY A 6 -18.32 -1.74 16.01
C GLY A 6 -17.31 -0.66 15.56
N VAL A 7 -16.92 -0.62 14.28
CA VAL A 7 -16.06 0.47 13.78
C VAL A 7 -16.74 1.83 13.85
N LEU A 8 -18.04 1.90 13.52
CA LEU A 8 -18.80 3.16 13.55
C LEU A 8 -19.08 3.64 14.98
N GLU A 9 -19.24 2.72 15.92
CA GLU A 9 -19.40 3.00 17.35
C GLU A 9 -18.09 3.36 18.05
N GLY A 10 -16.95 3.16 17.37
CA GLY A 10 -15.63 3.55 17.87
C GLY A 10 -14.92 2.47 18.66
N ASP A 11 -15.29 1.20 18.47
CA ASP A 11 -14.56 0.08 19.05
C ASP A 11 -13.06 0.17 18.70
N PRO A 12 -12.16 0.11 19.67
CA PRO A 12 -10.72 0.28 19.43
C PRO A 12 -10.12 -0.92 18.69
N ALA A 13 -10.71 -2.10 18.82
CA ALA A 13 -10.27 -3.32 18.18
C ALA A 13 -11.39 -4.36 18.06
N GLN A 14 -11.33 -5.14 17.00
CA GLN A 14 -12.21 -6.28 16.76
C GLN A 14 -11.40 -7.44 16.18
N VAL A 15 -11.81 -8.68 16.46
CA VAL A 15 -11.14 -9.89 15.97
C VAL A 15 -12.12 -10.68 15.11
N LEU A 16 -11.71 -10.95 13.86
CA LEU A 16 -12.45 -11.83 12.95
C LEU A 16 -11.73 -13.18 12.87
N LEU A 17 -12.31 -14.21 13.48
CA LEU A 17 -11.84 -15.57 13.43
C LEU A 17 -12.48 -16.34 12.28
N GLY A 18 -11.68 -17.13 11.57
CA GLY A 18 -12.14 -17.99 10.50
C GLY A 18 -11.00 -18.79 9.90
N VAL A 19 -11.33 -19.98 9.39
CA VAL A 19 -10.38 -20.83 8.69
C VAL A 19 -10.01 -20.25 7.32
N THR A 20 -8.94 -20.74 6.72
CA THR A 20 -8.58 -20.40 5.34
C THR A 20 -9.73 -20.72 4.39
N GLY A 21 -10.02 -19.82 3.46
CA GLY A 21 -11.13 -19.98 2.50
C GLY A 21 -12.53 -19.67 3.06
N SER A 22 -12.65 -19.21 4.32
CA SER A 22 -13.96 -18.85 4.91
C SER A 22 -14.52 -17.49 4.47
N GLY A 23 -13.87 -16.80 3.52
CA GLY A 23 -14.34 -15.51 3.03
C GLY A 23 -13.97 -14.30 3.93
N LYS A 24 -12.95 -14.44 4.79
CA LYS A 24 -12.51 -13.33 5.65
C LYS A 24 -12.18 -12.06 4.87
N THR A 25 -11.41 -12.18 3.78
CA THR A 25 -11.01 -11.04 2.94
C THR A 25 -12.23 -10.34 2.35
N PHE A 26 -13.20 -11.10 1.84
CA PHE A 26 -14.46 -10.55 1.34
C PHE A 26 -15.26 -9.85 2.44
N THR A 27 -15.30 -10.44 3.63
CA THR A 27 -15.96 -9.83 4.80
C THR A 27 -15.32 -8.49 5.15
N VAL A 28 -13.98 -8.43 5.21
CA VAL A 28 -13.24 -7.19 5.49
C VAL A 28 -13.47 -6.15 4.39
N ALA A 29 -13.47 -6.56 3.12
CA ALA A 29 -13.77 -5.65 2.00
C ALA A 29 -15.16 -5.00 2.15
N ASN A 30 -16.18 -5.77 2.57
CA ASN A 30 -17.49 -5.21 2.85
C ASN A 30 -17.50 -4.21 4.03
N VAL A 31 -16.71 -4.47 5.08
CA VAL A 31 -16.54 -3.51 6.19
C VAL A 31 -15.92 -2.22 5.68
N ILE A 32 -14.85 -2.30 4.91
CA ILE A 32 -14.17 -1.14 4.31
C ILE A 32 -15.14 -0.31 3.46
N ALA A 33 -15.93 -0.97 2.60
CA ALA A 33 -16.91 -0.31 1.75
C ALA A 33 -17.98 0.44 2.56
N ASN A 34 -18.47 -0.19 3.63
CA ASN A 34 -19.55 0.38 4.45
C ASN A 34 -19.06 1.51 5.37
N VAL A 35 -17.81 1.45 5.82
CA VAL A 35 -17.22 2.46 6.72
C VAL A 35 -16.78 3.71 5.96
N GLY A 36 -16.26 3.56 4.74
CA GLY A 36 -15.86 4.67 3.87
C GLY A 36 -14.70 5.53 4.42
N LYS A 37 -13.79 4.92 5.18
CA LYS A 37 -12.60 5.60 5.72
C LYS A 37 -11.32 5.07 5.08
N PRO A 38 -10.25 5.88 5.01
CA PRO A 38 -8.93 5.38 4.61
C PRO A 38 -8.54 4.17 5.45
N THR A 39 -8.04 3.13 4.79
CA THR A 39 -7.77 1.84 5.40
C THR A 39 -6.33 1.42 5.14
N LEU A 40 -5.66 0.95 6.18
CA LEU A 40 -4.35 0.32 6.09
C LEU A 40 -4.48 -1.19 6.36
N ILE A 41 -4.01 -2.00 5.43
CA ILE A 41 -3.94 -3.45 5.57
C ILE A 41 -2.48 -3.85 5.75
N LEU A 42 -2.14 -4.39 6.90
CA LEU A 42 -0.80 -4.90 7.21
C LEU A 42 -0.76 -6.42 7.10
N SER A 43 0.18 -6.91 6.33
CA SER A 43 0.46 -8.33 6.15
C SER A 43 1.81 -8.69 6.73
N HIS A 44 1.97 -9.93 7.21
CA HIS A 44 3.22 -10.40 7.80
C HIS A 44 4.34 -10.64 6.76
N ASN A 45 4.01 -10.77 5.47
CA ASN A 45 4.99 -10.88 4.40
C ASN A 45 4.52 -10.24 3.08
N LYS A 46 5.47 -10.04 2.16
CA LYS A 46 5.20 -9.42 0.85
C LYS A 46 4.28 -10.23 -0.05
N THR A 47 4.38 -11.57 0.00
CA THR A 47 3.59 -12.46 -0.86
C THR A 47 2.10 -12.34 -0.54
N LEU A 48 1.76 -12.37 0.75
CA LEU A 48 0.39 -12.16 1.21
C LEU A 48 -0.06 -10.71 0.95
N ALA A 49 0.82 -9.72 1.14
CA ALA A 49 0.52 -8.33 0.81
C ALA A 49 0.17 -8.16 -0.68
N ALA A 50 0.94 -8.77 -1.59
CA ALA A 50 0.67 -8.74 -3.03
C ALA A 50 -0.67 -9.39 -3.37
N GLN A 51 -0.99 -10.52 -2.76
CA GLN A 51 -2.28 -11.19 -2.94
C GLN A 51 -3.44 -10.30 -2.47
N LEU A 52 -3.35 -9.75 -1.26
CA LEU A 52 -4.38 -8.86 -0.70
C LEU A 52 -4.55 -7.59 -1.56
N TYR A 53 -3.46 -7.04 -2.08
CA TYR A 53 -3.50 -5.90 -2.99
C TYR A 53 -4.31 -6.21 -4.25
N GLN A 54 -4.05 -7.36 -4.90
CA GLN A 54 -4.78 -7.77 -6.08
C GLN A 54 -6.27 -8.03 -5.79
N GLU A 55 -6.57 -8.69 -4.67
CA GLU A 55 -7.94 -8.93 -4.24
C GLU A 55 -8.69 -7.60 -3.98
N MET A 56 -8.07 -6.65 -3.27
CA MET A 56 -8.67 -5.34 -3.01
C MET A 56 -8.87 -4.53 -4.28
N LYS A 57 -7.94 -4.56 -5.24
CA LYS A 57 -8.15 -3.94 -6.56
C LYS A 57 -9.33 -4.54 -7.31
N GLY A 58 -9.54 -5.84 -7.19
CA GLY A 58 -10.70 -6.52 -7.76
C GLY A 58 -12.03 -6.11 -7.13
N PHE A 59 -12.05 -5.97 -5.80
CA PHE A 59 -13.25 -5.52 -5.06
C PHE A 59 -13.54 -4.03 -5.24
N PHE A 60 -12.50 -3.21 -5.39
CA PHE A 60 -12.58 -1.75 -5.42
C PHE A 60 -11.92 -1.16 -6.68
N PRO A 61 -12.48 -1.37 -7.88
CA PRO A 61 -11.85 -0.95 -9.14
C PRO A 61 -11.71 0.57 -9.28
N GLU A 62 -12.52 1.35 -8.58
CA GLU A 62 -12.51 2.82 -8.65
C GLU A 62 -11.83 3.50 -7.44
N ASN A 63 -11.50 2.74 -6.40
CA ASN A 63 -10.81 3.24 -5.23
C ASN A 63 -9.30 3.43 -5.50
N ALA A 64 -8.66 4.30 -4.71
CA ALA A 64 -7.21 4.37 -4.65
C ALA A 64 -6.66 3.20 -3.82
N VAL A 65 -6.46 2.06 -4.47
CA VAL A 65 -5.82 0.89 -3.86
C VAL A 65 -4.32 0.96 -4.16
N GLU A 66 -3.52 1.10 -3.11
CA GLU A 66 -2.08 1.34 -3.21
C GLU A 66 -1.30 0.20 -2.55
N TYR A 67 -0.15 -0.13 -3.13
CA TYR A 67 0.76 -1.14 -2.62
C TYR A 67 2.01 -0.48 -2.06
N TYR A 68 2.23 -0.63 -0.76
CA TYR A 68 3.34 -0.03 -0.07
C TYR A 68 4.33 -1.10 0.39
N VAL A 69 5.49 -1.14 -0.24
CA VAL A 69 6.53 -2.16 -0.01
C VAL A 69 7.81 -1.56 0.50
N SER A 70 8.59 -2.37 1.21
CA SER A 70 9.93 -2.07 1.67
C SER A 70 10.96 -2.48 0.62
N TYR A 71 12.10 -1.78 0.57
CA TYR A 71 13.25 -2.20 -0.23
C TYR A 71 13.76 -3.59 0.17
N TYR A 72 13.65 -3.96 1.44
CA TYR A 72 14.02 -5.29 1.94
C TYR A 72 13.13 -6.40 1.40
N ASP A 73 11.89 -6.10 1.02
CA ASP A 73 10.98 -7.08 0.45
C ASP A 73 11.37 -7.51 -0.98
N TYR A 74 12.17 -6.70 -1.66
CA TYR A 74 12.65 -6.92 -3.03
C TYR A 74 14.09 -7.42 -3.11
N TYR A 75 14.72 -7.74 -2.00
CA TYR A 75 16.07 -8.29 -2.01
C TYR A 75 16.07 -9.65 -2.75
N GLN A 76 16.46 -9.63 -4.02
CA GLN A 76 16.91 -10.82 -4.73
C GLN A 76 18.42 -10.90 -4.59
N PRO A 77 18.98 -12.09 -4.28
CA PRO A 77 20.42 -12.25 -4.25
C PRO A 77 21.01 -11.81 -5.58
N GLU A 78 22.06 -10.99 -5.52
CA GLU A 78 22.83 -10.55 -6.68
C GLU A 78 23.24 -11.78 -7.50
N ALA A 79 22.73 -11.90 -8.72
CA ALA A 79 23.17 -12.91 -9.66
C ALA A 79 24.38 -12.36 -10.40
N TYR A 80 25.57 -12.65 -9.88
CA TYR A 80 26.82 -12.48 -10.61
C TYR A 80 26.94 -13.60 -11.65
N LEU A 81 26.94 -13.24 -12.92
CA LEU A 81 27.26 -14.17 -14.01
C LEU A 81 28.74 -14.03 -14.35
N PRO A 82 29.63 -14.97 -13.90
CA PRO A 82 31.09 -14.88 -14.09
C PRO A 82 31.53 -14.89 -15.55
N THR A 83 30.66 -15.29 -16.47
CA THR A 83 30.97 -15.45 -17.89
C THR A 83 30.94 -14.16 -18.71
N THR A 84 30.38 -13.07 -18.18
CA THR A 84 30.20 -11.84 -18.94
C THR A 84 30.65 -10.57 -18.20
N ASP A 85 31.17 -10.70 -16.97
CA ASP A 85 31.54 -9.57 -16.11
C ASP A 85 30.46 -8.47 -16.06
N THR A 86 29.22 -8.88 -16.17
CA THR A 86 28.07 -8.00 -16.22
C THR A 86 27.39 -8.03 -14.85
N TYR A 87 27.62 -6.99 -14.07
CA TYR A 87 26.72 -6.59 -12.99
C TYR A 87 25.40 -6.18 -13.65
N ILE A 88 24.37 -6.96 -13.45
CA ILE A 88 23.04 -6.57 -13.92
C ILE A 88 22.58 -5.44 -13.01
N GLU A 89 22.47 -4.23 -13.53
CA GLU A 89 21.82 -3.06 -12.91
C GLU A 89 20.30 -3.31 -12.70
N LYS A 90 19.95 -4.45 -12.11
CA LYS A 90 18.57 -4.75 -11.72
C LYS A 90 18.09 -3.90 -10.56
N ASP A 91 19.03 -3.43 -9.74
CA ASP A 91 18.69 -2.72 -8.50
C ASP A 91 18.11 -1.33 -8.75
N LEU A 92 18.59 -0.58 -9.75
CA LEU A 92 18.11 0.77 -10.02
C LEU A 92 16.65 0.76 -10.54
N ALA A 93 16.32 -0.12 -11.47
CA ALA A 93 14.97 -0.19 -12.02
C ALA A 93 13.93 -0.67 -11.00
N ILE A 94 14.34 -1.61 -10.12
CA ILE A 94 13.49 -2.11 -9.02
C ILE A 94 13.28 -1.02 -7.97
N ASN A 95 14.31 -0.27 -7.61
CA ASN A 95 14.22 0.82 -6.66
C ASN A 95 13.31 1.94 -7.16
N ASP A 96 13.39 2.31 -8.44
CA ASP A 96 12.51 3.30 -9.07
C ASP A 96 11.04 2.87 -9.04
N GLU A 97 10.76 1.59 -9.24
CA GLU A 97 9.40 1.05 -9.18
C GLU A 97 8.85 1.07 -7.74
N ILE A 98 9.67 0.68 -6.77
CA ILE A 98 9.32 0.76 -5.35
C ILE A 98 9.04 2.20 -4.95
N ASP A 99 9.89 3.14 -5.36
CA ASP A 99 9.71 4.56 -5.07
C ASP A 99 8.41 5.10 -5.66
N LYS A 100 8.07 4.75 -6.90
CA LYS A 100 6.80 5.11 -7.51
C LYS A 100 5.60 4.59 -6.74
N LEU A 101 5.64 3.32 -6.30
CA LEU A 101 4.57 2.72 -5.50
C LEU A 101 4.43 3.42 -4.15
N ARG A 102 5.54 3.69 -3.46
CA ARG A 102 5.55 4.38 -2.17
C ARG A 102 5.04 5.82 -2.28
N LEU A 103 5.53 6.56 -3.28
CA LEU A 103 5.07 7.93 -3.56
C LEU A 103 3.60 7.97 -3.97
N GLY A 104 3.12 6.99 -4.74
CA GLY A 104 1.72 6.84 -5.09
C GLY A 104 0.82 6.70 -3.86
N ALA A 105 1.20 5.81 -2.93
CA ALA A 105 0.47 5.60 -1.68
C ALA A 105 0.44 6.87 -0.82
N VAL A 106 1.58 7.52 -0.63
CA VAL A 106 1.69 8.76 0.16
C VAL A 106 0.87 9.88 -0.49
N SER A 107 0.98 10.04 -1.82
CA SER A 107 0.21 11.04 -2.57
C SER A 107 -1.30 10.83 -2.43
N ALA A 108 -1.76 9.58 -2.53
CA ALA A 108 -3.18 9.24 -2.34
C ALA A 108 -3.68 9.62 -0.94
N LEU A 109 -2.90 9.32 0.11
CA LEU A 109 -3.23 9.67 1.48
C LEU A 109 -3.25 11.18 1.71
N LEU A 110 -2.26 11.91 1.16
CA LEU A 110 -2.17 13.36 1.30
C LEU A 110 -3.17 14.14 0.44
N SER A 111 -3.75 13.51 -0.57
CA SER A 111 -4.78 14.12 -1.43
C SER A 111 -6.11 14.41 -0.71
N GLY A 112 -6.29 13.87 0.49
CA GLY A 112 -7.54 13.97 1.26
C GLY A 112 -8.64 13.02 0.78
N ARG A 113 -8.36 12.09 -0.13
CA ARG A 113 -9.30 11.05 -0.54
C ARG A 113 -9.64 10.15 0.64
N LYS A 114 -10.90 9.75 0.75
CA LYS A 114 -11.39 8.84 1.79
C LYS A 114 -11.45 7.39 1.33
N ASP A 115 -11.37 7.15 0.03
CA ASP A 115 -11.46 5.84 -0.62
C ASP A 115 -10.08 5.18 -0.80
N VAL A 116 -9.11 5.53 0.02
CA VAL A 116 -7.73 5.02 -0.04
C VAL A 116 -7.62 3.72 0.75
N ILE A 117 -7.08 2.69 0.11
CA ILE A 117 -6.74 1.42 0.72
C ILE A 117 -5.25 1.17 0.46
N VAL A 118 -4.45 1.19 1.51
CA VAL A 118 -3.01 0.88 1.41
C VAL A 118 -2.78 -0.53 1.92
N VAL A 119 -2.16 -1.36 1.08
CA VAL A 119 -1.74 -2.71 1.46
C VAL A 119 -0.23 -2.74 1.61
N SER A 120 0.25 -3.17 2.75
CA SER A 120 1.67 -3.13 3.11
C SER A 120 2.12 -4.39 3.83
N SER A 121 3.41 -4.67 3.81
CA SER A 121 4.04 -5.65 4.70
C SER A 121 4.51 -4.98 5.99
N VAL A 122 4.63 -5.76 7.07
CA VAL A 122 5.09 -5.24 8.38
C VAL A 122 6.51 -4.69 8.34
N SER A 123 7.35 -5.10 7.38
CA SER A 123 8.69 -4.56 7.17
C SER A 123 8.71 -3.06 6.85
N CYS A 124 7.59 -2.50 6.38
CA CYS A 124 7.45 -1.09 6.06
C CYS A 124 7.24 -0.18 7.27
N ILE A 125 7.04 -0.73 8.47
CA ILE A 125 6.84 0.06 9.70
C ILE A 125 8.11 0.83 10.08
N TYR A 126 9.27 0.36 9.62
CA TYR A 126 10.57 0.94 9.94
C TYR A 126 11.05 1.88 8.83
N GLY A 127 11.47 3.11 9.18
CA GLY A 127 12.26 3.97 8.31
C GLY A 127 11.51 4.96 7.42
N MET A 128 10.52 5.67 7.93
CA MET A 128 9.87 6.80 7.21
C MET A 128 10.17 8.14 7.87
N GLY A 129 10.49 9.14 7.03
CA GLY A 129 10.50 10.55 7.43
C GLY A 129 9.11 11.07 7.79
N GLY A 130 9.03 12.18 8.55
CA GLY A 130 7.77 12.73 9.04
C GLY A 130 6.84 13.21 7.91
N PRO A 131 5.51 12.98 8.03
CA PRO A 131 4.52 13.38 7.02
C PRO A 131 4.43 14.90 6.80
N VAL A 132 4.81 15.70 7.77
CA VAL A 132 4.78 17.17 7.67
C VAL A 132 5.77 17.70 6.64
N ALA A 133 6.99 17.17 6.61
CA ALA A 133 8.00 17.56 5.64
C ALA A 133 7.61 17.22 4.18
N MET A 134 6.82 16.16 3.99
CA MET A 134 6.29 15.78 2.67
C MET A 134 5.16 16.72 2.22
N GLN A 135 4.27 17.14 3.12
CA GLN A 135 3.18 18.08 2.78
C GLN A 135 3.69 19.44 2.34
N GLU A 136 4.75 19.93 3.00
CA GLU A 136 5.36 21.24 2.71
C GLU A 136 6.07 21.27 1.35
N ASN A 137 6.48 20.11 0.82
CA ASN A 137 7.21 19.99 -0.44
C ASN A 137 6.32 19.54 -1.63
N ILE A 138 5.00 19.47 -1.47
CA ILE A 138 4.10 19.10 -2.56
C ILE A 138 3.91 20.28 -3.52
N ILE A 139 4.38 20.11 -4.75
CA ILE A 139 4.11 21.03 -5.86
C ILE A 139 2.93 20.48 -6.67
N LYS A 140 1.80 21.19 -6.66
CA LYS A 140 0.65 20.86 -7.51
C LYS A 140 0.81 21.51 -8.87
N ILE A 141 0.91 20.71 -9.92
CA ILE A 141 1.05 21.18 -11.30
C ILE A 141 -0.28 20.98 -12.03
N HIS A 142 -0.82 22.05 -12.63
CA HIS A 142 -2.00 22.00 -13.46
C HIS A 142 -1.62 22.18 -14.93
N ARG A 143 -2.34 21.49 -15.83
CA ARG A 143 -2.10 21.62 -17.28
C ARG A 143 -2.31 23.08 -17.72
N GLY A 144 -1.28 23.68 -18.35
CA GLY A 144 -1.29 25.08 -18.78
C GLY A 144 -0.64 26.07 -17.82
N GLN A 145 -0.15 25.62 -16.66
CA GLN A 145 0.58 26.47 -15.73
C GLN A 145 2.01 26.71 -16.23
N ARG A 146 2.43 27.98 -16.36
CA ARG A 146 3.83 28.35 -16.61
C ARG A 146 4.53 28.48 -15.24
N GLN A 147 5.60 27.72 -15.05
CA GLN A 147 6.51 27.97 -13.93
C GLN A 147 7.35 29.22 -14.24
N LYS A 148 7.46 30.10 -13.25
CA LYS A 148 8.43 31.21 -13.25
C LYS A 148 9.71 30.74 -12.62
#